data_c7a353cf207c15d92019f94bc77c4927
#
_entry.id   c7a353cf207c15d92019f94bc77c4927
#
_cell.length_a   1.000
_cell.length_b   1.000
_cell.length_c   1.000
_cell.angle_alpha   90.00
_cell.angle_beta   90.00
_cell.angle_gamma   90.00
#
_symmetry.space_group_name_H-M   'P 1'
#
loop_
_entity.id
_entity.type
_entity.pdbx_description
1 polymer ?
#
loop_
_entity_poly.entity_id
_entity_poly.type
_entity_poly.pdbx_seq_one_letter_code
_entity_poly.pdbx_strand_id
1 'polypeptide(L)'
;MLEGFLAKWGYEVMVATEGEEAWGTLQGTDAPRLAVLDWMMPCRDGIDICRSVRQRKGRAYIYIILLTARGQKEDIVEGLEAGADDYVTKPFDPYELRARLRAGRRIAELQEQLLQAREALRDQASRDPLTDLWNHGTILDILRKEMARASRTHGPLAIAMIDVDRFKLINDTYGHLAGDAVLREASRRLRGAMRTYDSLGRYGGDEFLAVVPGCDPAAAARFAESFRARIDRKALETPDGLIPMTLSLGVVALDDVRDVKAETLVRVADAALYRAKIAGRNRMALATTQDVEKEVSKHLQENEQQAPDEVLTDLTTLYPPI
;
A
#
# COMPACT_ATOMS: atom_id res chain seq x y z
N MET A 1 -19.20 15.57 38.06
CA MET A 1 -17.98 15.66 38.90
C MET A 1 -16.72 15.40 38.10
N LEU A 2 -16.59 14.27 37.41
CA LEU A 2 -15.41 13.92 36.56
C LEU A 2 -15.17 14.96 35.44
N GLU A 3 -16.18 15.32 34.66
CA GLU A 3 -16.13 16.36 33.63
C GLU A 3 -15.51 17.67 34.14
N GLY A 4 -15.93 18.14 35.33
CA GLY A 4 -15.38 19.36 35.92
C GLY A 4 -13.88 19.27 36.25
N PHE A 5 -13.38 18.12 36.67
CA PHE A 5 -11.95 17.90 36.86
C PHE A 5 -11.20 17.90 35.52
N LEU A 6 -11.71 17.21 34.52
CA LEU A 6 -11.08 17.11 33.20
C LEU A 6 -10.99 18.48 32.53
N ALA A 7 -12.08 19.24 32.51
CA ALA A 7 -12.11 20.61 31.98
C ALA A 7 -11.12 21.52 32.70
N LYS A 8 -11.07 21.45 34.07
CA LYS A 8 -10.10 22.21 34.89
C LYS A 8 -8.65 21.86 34.59
N TRP A 9 -8.38 20.62 34.12
CA TRP A 9 -7.03 20.17 33.72
C TRP A 9 -6.70 20.49 32.27
N GLY A 10 -7.62 21.16 31.53
CA GLY A 10 -7.42 21.62 30.16
C GLY A 10 -7.72 20.57 29.11
N TYR A 11 -8.54 19.58 29.42
CA TYR A 11 -9.05 18.64 28.43
C TYR A 11 -10.36 19.18 27.82
N GLU A 12 -10.52 19.00 26.50
CA GLU A 12 -11.80 19.07 25.85
C GLU A 12 -12.55 17.76 26.12
N VAL A 13 -13.77 17.85 26.65
CA VAL A 13 -14.48 16.68 27.18
C VAL A 13 -15.73 16.40 26.36
N MET A 14 -15.84 15.18 25.88
CA MET A 14 -17.05 14.61 25.31
C MET A 14 -17.66 13.69 26.37
N VAL A 15 -18.91 13.91 26.73
CA VAL A 15 -19.60 13.11 27.75
C VAL A 15 -20.58 12.18 27.09
N ALA A 16 -20.51 10.90 27.45
CA ALA A 16 -21.49 9.87 27.09
C ALA A 16 -22.14 9.35 28.40
N THR A 17 -23.43 9.22 28.41
CA THR A 17 -24.24 8.80 29.57
C THR A 17 -24.49 7.29 29.60
N GLU A 18 -24.32 6.61 28.47
CA GLU A 18 -24.50 5.16 28.35
C GLU A 18 -23.46 4.55 27.39
N GLY A 19 -23.30 3.24 27.42
CA GLY A 19 -22.27 2.54 26.68
C GLY A 19 -22.42 2.61 25.16
N GLU A 20 -23.63 2.63 24.62
CA GLU A 20 -23.84 2.75 23.17
C GLU A 20 -23.48 4.17 22.65
N GLU A 21 -23.78 5.22 23.43
CA GLU A 21 -23.35 6.59 23.11
C GLU A 21 -21.83 6.70 23.14
N ALA A 22 -21.18 6.14 24.19
CA ALA A 22 -19.73 6.08 24.28
C ALA A 22 -19.10 5.35 23.09
N TRP A 23 -19.65 4.19 22.72
CA TRP A 23 -19.19 3.45 21.54
C TRP A 23 -19.38 4.24 20.25
N GLY A 24 -20.53 4.88 20.06
CA GLY A 24 -20.79 5.75 18.91
C GLY A 24 -19.75 6.87 18.76
N THR A 25 -19.42 7.54 19.87
CA THR A 25 -18.39 8.59 19.92
C THR A 25 -17.02 8.05 19.52
N LEU A 26 -16.64 6.88 20.05
CA LEU A 26 -15.34 6.25 19.78
C LEU A 26 -15.23 5.70 18.37
N GLN A 27 -16.33 5.50 17.65
CA GLN A 27 -16.32 5.09 16.22
C GLN A 27 -16.11 6.24 15.24
N GLY A 28 -16.34 7.47 15.66
CA GLY A 28 -16.27 8.67 14.82
C GLY A 28 -14.90 8.90 14.18
N THR A 29 -14.86 9.76 13.18
CA THR A 29 -13.61 10.27 12.58
C THR A 29 -12.84 11.13 13.56
N ASP A 30 -13.56 11.85 14.41
CA ASP A 30 -13.03 12.76 15.44
C ASP A 30 -13.03 12.13 16.83
N ALA A 31 -12.88 10.80 16.90
CA ALA A 31 -12.85 10.07 18.15
C ALA A 31 -11.74 10.58 19.08
N PRO A 32 -12.02 10.76 20.38
CA PRO A 32 -11.04 11.22 21.35
C PRO A 32 -9.88 10.21 21.47
N ARG A 33 -8.67 10.71 21.72
CA ARG A 33 -7.47 9.89 21.90
C ARG A 33 -7.33 9.30 23.30
N LEU A 34 -8.13 9.81 24.23
CA LEU A 34 -8.23 9.32 25.61
C LEU A 34 -9.68 9.02 25.89
N ALA A 35 -9.97 7.89 26.52
CA ALA A 35 -11.28 7.53 27.01
C ALA A 35 -11.19 7.12 28.47
N VAL A 36 -12.11 7.64 29.29
CA VAL A 36 -12.34 7.19 30.64
C VAL A 36 -13.72 6.55 30.67
N LEU A 37 -13.76 5.25 30.80
CA LEU A 37 -14.99 4.46 30.71
C LEU A 37 -15.32 3.87 32.09
N ASP A 38 -16.57 3.97 32.50
CA ASP A 38 -17.04 3.18 33.62
C ASP A 38 -17.07 1.69 33.20
N TRP A 39 -16.70 0.82 34.12
CA TRP A 39 -16.82 -0.62 33.92
C TRP A 39 -18.26 -1.02 33.66
N MET A 40 -19.17 -0.57 34.50
CA MET A 40 -20.61 -0.88 34.40
C MET A 40 -21.37 0.33 33.87
N MET A 41 -21.83 0.26 32.66
CA MET A 41 -22.69 1.26 32.03
C MET A 41 -23.98 0.62 31.50
N PRO A 42 -25.08 1.38 31.42
CA PRO A 42 -26.30 0.90 30.77
C PRO A 42 -26.03 0.56 29.31
N CYS A 43 -26.78 -0.39 28.77
CA CYS A 43 -26.81 -0.85 27.39
C CYS A 43 -25.54 -1.60 26.96
N ARG A 44 -24.34 -1.13 27.32
CA ARG A 44 -23.08 -1.76 26.94
C ARG A 44 -21.99 -1.49 27.97
N ASP A 45 -21.32 -2.52 28.44
CA ASP A 45 -20.28 -2.42 29.43
C ASP A 45 -18.97 -1.85 28.88
N GLY A 46 -18.20 -1.19 29.77
CA GLY A 46 -16.89 -0.62 29.39
C GLY A 46 -15.91 -1.66 28.84
N ILE A 47 -15.94 -2.89 29.35
CA ILE A 47 -15.14 -4.02 28.87
C ILE A 47 -15.46 -4.34 27.42
N ASP A 48 -16.74 -4.42 27.05
CA ASP A 48 -17.15 -4.72 25.67
C ASP A 48 -16.78 -3.62 24.69
N ILE A 49 -16.76 -2.37 25.17
CA ILE A 49 -16.25 -1.23 24.40
C ILE A 49 -14.74 -1.40 24.19
N CYS A 50 -13.97 -1.74 25.24
CA CYS A 50 -12.53 -1.99 25.12
C CYS A 50 -12.23 -3.05 24.06
N ARG A 51 -12.85 -4.22 24.13
CA ARG A 51 -12.70 -5.30 23.14
C ARG A 51 -12.99 -4.83 21.73
N SER A 52 -14.07 -4.06 21.56
CA SER A 52 -14.50 -3.56 20.26
C SER A 52 -13.55 -2.51 19.69
N VAL A 53 -13.00 -1.62 20.53
CA VAL A 53 -12.00 -0.63 20.11
C VAL A 53 -10.73 -1.32 19.63
N ARG A 54 -10.27 -2.38 20.31
CA ARG A 54 -9.05 -3.12 19.93
C ARG A 54 -9.19 -3.95 18.65
N GLN A 55 -10.40 -4.36 18.30
CA GLN A 55 -10.66 -5.09 17.04
C GLN A 55 -10.63 -4.20 15.81
N ARG A 56 -10.65 -2.88 15.95
CA ARG A 56 -10.67 -1.92 14.84
C ARG A 56 -9.30 -1.79 14.18
N LYS A 57 -9.16 -2.29 12.97
CA LYS A 57 -7.94 -2.13 12.17
C LYS A 57 -7.90 -0.77 11.46
N GLY A 58 -6.72 -0.17 11.37
CA GLY A 58 -6.49 1.06 10.59
C GLY A 58 -7.07 2.34 11.18
N ARG A 59 -7.38 2.36 12.49
CA ARG A 59 -7.84 3.54 13.22
C ARG A 59 -6.77 4.03 14.19
N ALA A 60 -6.89 5.29 14.57
CA ALA A 60 -6.02 5.88 15.56
C ALA A 60 -6.13 5.17 16.92
N TYR A 61 -5.02 5.10 17.63
CA TYR A 61 -4.97 4.52 18.97
C TYR A 61 -5.73 5.38 19.97
N ILE A 62 -6.59 4.72 20.78
CA ILE A 62 -7.33 5.33 21.87
C ILE A 62 -6.82 4.72 23.16
N TYR A 63 -6.26 5.55 24.05
CA TYR A 63 -5.87 5.13 25.38
C TYR A 63 -7.09 5.08 26.29
N ILE A 64 -7.37 3.92 26.86
CA ILE A 64 -8.59 3.66 27.63
C ILE A 64 -8.23 3.43 29.10
N ILE A 65 -8.83 4.22 29.98
CA ILE A 65 -8.80 4.02 31.44
C ILE A 65 -10.17 3.51 31.87
N LEU A 66 -10.23 2.33 32.52
CA LEU A 66 -11.45 1.82 33.11
C LEU A 66 -11.61 2.33 34.53
N LEU A 67 -12.79 2.84 34.87
CA LEU A 67 -13.20 3.13 36.25
C LEU A 67 -13.97 1.93 36.78
N THR A 68 -13.49 1.33 37.85
CA THR A 68 -14.10 0.14 38.46
C THR A 68 -14.39 0.32 39.94
N ALA A 69 -15.55 -0.19 40.36
CA ALA A 69 -15.84 -0.33 41.82
C ALA A 69 -15.26 -1.64 42.39
N ARG A 70 -14.75 -2.51 41.53
CA ARG A 70 -14.22 -3.83 41.88
C ARG A 70 -12.70 -3.71 41.99
N GLY A 71 -12.17 -4.03 43.17
CA GLY A 71 -10.75 -3.96 43.50
C GLY A 71 -10.08 -5.33 43.58
N GLN A 72 -10.77 -6.41 43.18
CA GLN A 72 -10.18 -7.75 43.18
C GLN A 72 -9.22 -7.92 42.00
N LYS A 73 -8.16 -8.71 42.21
CA LYS A 73 -7.11 -8.89 41.19
C LYS A 73 -7.66 -9.47 39.88
N GLU A 74 -8.63 -10.33 40.00
CA GLU A 74 -9.29 -11.01 38.87
C GLU A 74 -10.01 -10.01 37.95
N ASP A 75 -10.72 -9.04 38.52
CA ASP A 75 -11.42 -7.98 37.78
C ASP A 75 -10.44 -7.08 37.03
N ILE A 76 -9.32 -6.73 37.70
CA ILE A 76 -8.27 -5.91 37.08
C ILE A 76 -7.64 -6.61 35.85
N VAL A 77 -7.35 -7.90 35.98
CA VAL A 77 -6.80 -8.70 34.89
C VAL A 77 -7.79 -8.78 33.72
N GLU A 78 -9.07 -9.01 34.02
CA GLU A 78 -10.11 -9.05 32.97
C GLU A 78 -10.20 -7.74 32.19
N GLY A 79 -10.14 -6.59 32.85
CA GLY A 79 -10.18 -5.27 32.21
C GLY A 79 -8.98 -5.03 31.29
N LEU A 80 -7.78 -5.39 31.73
CA LEU A 80 -6.55 -5.23 30.95
C LEU A 80 -6.51 -6.22 29.77
N GLU A 81 -6.93 -7.47 29.97
CA GLU A 81 -7.04 -8.47 28.89
C GLU A 81 -8.11 -8.09 27.85
N ALA A 82 -9.17 -7.40 28.27
CA ALA A 82 -10.16 -6.85 27.35
C ALA A 82 -9.62 -5.70 26.49
N GLY A 83 -8.43 -5.19 26.82
CA GLY A 83 -7.74 -4.16 26.05
C GLY A 83 -7.79 -2.75 26.65
N ALA A 84 -8.16 -2.59 27.92
CA ALA A 84 -7.90 -1.34 28.62
C ALA A 84 -6.39 -1.13 28.82
N ASP A 85 -5.95 0.11 28.79
CA ASP A 85 -4.53 0.45 29.00
C ASP A 85 -4.22 0.67 30.47
N ASP A 86 -5.24 1.07 31.23
CA ASP A 86 -5.12 1.33 32.67
C ASP A 86 -6.49 1.20 33.34
N TYR A 87 -6.48 1.22 34.67
CA TYR A 87 -7.70 1.22 35.47
C TYR A 87 -7.55 2.13 36.69
N VAL A 88 -8.67 2.57 37.20
CA VAL A 88 -8.74 3.35 38.45
C VAL A 88 -9.92 2.87 39.28
N THR A 89 -9.68 2.57 40.54
CA THR A 89 -10.73 2.10 41.46
C THR A 89 -11.55 3.25 42.05
N LYS A 90 -12.86 3.05 42.15
CA LYS A 90 -13.78 3.99 42.80
C LYS A 90 -13.86 3.69 44.31
N PRO A 91 -13.89 4.71 45.21
CA PRO A 91 -13.71 6.13 44.89
C PRO A 91 -12.27 6.46 44.51
N PHE A 92 -12.06 7.25 43.47
CA PHE A 92 -10.73 7.56 42.94
C PHE A 92 -10.18 8.87 43.54
N ASP A 93 -8.86 8.92 43.68
CA ASP A 93 -8.13 10.15 43.90
C ASP A 93 -7.99 10.96 42.61
N PRO A 94 -8.46 12.22 42.59
CA PRO A 94 -8.28 13.06 41.38
C PRO A 94 -6.83 13.23 40.92
N TYR A 95 -5.86 13.22 41.85
CA TYR A 95 -4.44 13.32 41.50
C TYR A 95 -3.93 12.04 40.83
N GLU A 96 -4.38 10.87 41.28
CA GLU A 96 -4.08 9.59 40.61
C GLU A 96 -4.63 9.57 39.23
N LEU A 97 -5.91 9.87 39.04
CA LEU A 97 -6.52 9.91 37.71
C LEU A 97 -5.80 10.89 36.80
N ARG A 98 -5.43 12.08 37.30
CA ARG A 98 -4.68 13.09 36.55
C ARG A 98 -3.32 12.56 36.07
N ALA A 99 -2.61 11.83 36.96
CA ALA A 99 -1.31 11.25 36.61
C ALA A 99 -1.45 10.21 35.47
N ARG A 100 -2.45 9.33 35.56
CA ARG A 100 -2.75 8.31 34.55
C ARG A 100 -3.18 8.92 33.19
N LEU A 101 -4.02 9.95 33.23
CA LEU A 101 -4.39 10.69 32.03
C LEU A 101 -3.20 11.35 31.33
N ARG A 102 -2.25 11.92 32.12
CA ARG A 102 -1.01 12.47 31.52
C ARG A 102 -0.15 11.40 30.89
N ALA A 103 -0.03 10.23 31.53
CA ALA A 103 0.68 9.09 30.95
C ALA A 103 -0.01 8.60 29.67
N GLY A 104 -1.32 8.45 29.70
CA GLY A 104 -2.12 8.03 28.54
C GLY A 104 -2.02 9.00 27.38
N ARG A 105 -2.09 10.32 27.62
CA ARG A 105 -1.89 11.32 26.58
C ARG A 105 -0.52 11.19 25.92
N ARG A 106 0.55 11.05 26.74
CA ARG A 106 1.90 10.87 26.21
C ARG A 106 2.03 9.61 25.34
N ILE A 107 1.41 8.50 25.76
CA ILE A 107 1.40 7.26 24.99
C ILE A 107 0.66 7.44 23.66
N ALA A 108 -0.52 8.06 23.66
CA ALA A 108 -1.29 8.34 22.46
C ALA A 108 -0.52 9.26 21.49
N GLU A 109 0.14 10.31 22.01
CA GLU A 109 0.99 11.21 21.21
C GLU A 109 2.19 10.47 20.60
N LEU A 110 2.87 9.61 21.34
CA LEU A 110 4.00 8.82 20.85
C LEU A 110 3.57 7.81 19.78
N GLN A 111 2.43 7.17 19.93
CA GLN A 111 1.86 6.27 18.94
C GLN A 111 1.55 6.99 17.62
N GLU A 112 1.00 8.20 17.70
CA GLU A 112 0.74 9.02 16.53
C GLU A 112 2.02 9.44 15.82
N GLN A 113 3.02 9.92 16.58
CA GLN A 113 4.33 10.27 16.03
C GLN A 113 5.00 9.08 15.35
N LEU A 114 4.93 7.89 15.95
CA LEU A 114 5.46 6.65 15.36
C LEU A 114 4.78 6.30 14.05
N LEU A 115 3.46 6.42 13.97
CA LEU A 115 2.71 6.18 12.73
C LEU A 115 3.09 7.19 11.65
N GLN A 116 3.15 8.48 11.98
CA GLN A 116 3.57 9.54 11.06
C GLN A 116 5.00 9.34 10.56
N ALA A 117 5.93 9.01 11.46
CA ALA A 117 7.32 8.73 11.08
C ALA A 117 7.43 7.51 10.17
N ARG A 118 6.65 6.45 10.45
CA ARG A 118 6.57 5.25 9.63
C ARG A 118 6.00 5.55 8.23
N GLU A 119 4.96 6.37 8.14
CA GLU A 119 4.38 6.79 6.87
C GLU A 119 5.37 7.64 6.07
N ALA A 120 6.02 8.62 6.70
CA ALA A 120 7.04 9.45 6.06
C ALA A 120 8.23 8.62 5.53
N LEU A 121 8.70 7.64 6.32
CA LEU A 121 9.74 6.70 5.89
C LEU A 121 9.27 5.82 4.72
N ARG A 122 8.01 5.38 4.76
CA ARG A 122 7.42 4.59 3.67
C ARG A 122 7.31 5.41 2.39
N ASP A 123 6.91 6.69 2.48
CA ASP A 123 6.82 7.59 1.34
C ASP A 123 8.21 7.87 0.75
N GLN A 124 9.22 8.11 1.59
CA GLN A 124 10.61 8.23 1.15
C GLN A 124 11.14 6.94 0.50
N ALA A 125 10.80 5.77 1.08
CA ALA A 125 11.19 4.47 0.53
C ALA A 125 10.37 4.05 -0.71
N SER A 126 9.32 4.78 -1.08
CA SER A 126 8.43 4.43 -2.20
C SER A 126 8.89 4.99 -3.55
N ARG A 127 9.79 5.96 -3.53
CA ARG A 127 10.28 6.63 -4.74
C ARG A 127 11.68 6.15 -5.15
N ASP A 128 11.95 6.21 -6.46
CA ASP A 128 13.30 6.06 -6.99
C ASP A 128 14.07 7.38 -6.82
N PRO A 129 15.26 7.37 -6.18
CA PRO A 129 15.97 8.60 -5.83
C PRO A 129 16.53 9.37 -7.04
N LEU A 130 16.70 8.71 -8.20
CA LEU A 130 17.18 9.35 -9.41
C LEU A 130 16.08 10.05 -10.20
N THR A 131 14.92 9.39 -10.32
CA THR A 131 13.84 9.79 -11.23
C THR A 131 12.64 10.40 -10.54
N ASP A 132 12.53 10.24 -9.22
CA ASP A 132 11.36 10.62 -8.40
C ASP A 132 10.05 9.96 -8.87
N LEU A 133 10.15 8.88 -9.63
CA LEU A 133 9.03 7.99 -9.96
C LEU A 133 8.80 6.98 -8.84
N TRP A 134 7.70 6.23 -8.89
CA TRP A 134 7.54 5.07 -8.02
C TRP A 134 8.71 4.10 -8.23
N ASN A 135 9.25 3.55 -7.15
CA ASN A 135 10.27 2.51 -7.27
C ASN A 135 9.64 1.16 -7.66
N HIS A 136 10.49 0.16 -7.94
CA HIS A 136 10.08 -1.18 -8.37
C HIS A 136 9.00 -1.81 -7.46
N GLY A 137 9.21 -1.82 -6.15
CA GLY A 137 8.27 -2.43 -5.21
C GLY A 137 6.91 -1.71 -5.21
N THR A 138 6.95 -0.39 -5.17
CA THR A 138 5.74 0.43 -5.10
C THR A 138 4.90 0.35 -6.38
N ILE A 139 5.52 0.37 -7.56
CA ILE A 139 4.76 0.29 -8.82
C ILE A 139 4.09 -1.07 -9.00
N LEU A 140 4.72 -2.16 -8.53
CA LEU A 140 4.10 -3.48 -8.52
C LEU A 140 2.93 -3.57 -7.53
N ASP A 141 3.05 -2.95 -6.36
CA ASP A 141 1.94 -2.89 -5.40
C ASP A 141 0.76 -2.06 -5.93
N ILE A 142 1.04 -0.99 -6.67
CA ILE A 142 0.02 -0.20 -7.36
C ILE A 142 -0.64 -1.07 -8.45
N LEU A 143 0.12 -1.79 -9.26
CA LEU A 143 -0.44 -2.70 -10.25
C LEU A 143 -1.38 -3.72 -9.64
N ARG A 144 -0.98 -4.40 -8.55
CA ARG A 144 -1.83 -5.38 -7.84
C ARG A 144 -3.13 -4.75 -7.33
N LYS A 145 -3.07 -3.53 -6.79
CA LYS A 145 -4.26 -2.79 -6.31
C LYS A 145 -5.20 -2.42 -7.45
N GLU A 146 -4.68 -1.91 -8.57
CA GLU A 146 -5.49 -1.54 -9.72
C GLU A 146 -6.10 -2.77 -10.41
N MET A 147 -5.39 -3.89 -10.46
CA MET A 147 -5.95 -5.18 -10.91
C MET A 147 -7.11 -5.64 -10.03
N ALA A 148 -6.95 -5.60 -8.72
CA ALA A 148 -8.02 -5.95 -7.79
C ALA A 148 -9.22 -4.99 -7.90
N ARG A 149 -8.99 -3.72 -8.22
CA ARG A 149 -10.04 -2.75 -8.50
C ARG A 149 -10.75 -3.04 -9.83
N ALA A 150 -10.00 -3.22 -10.91
CA ALA A 150 -10.51 -3.54 -12.24
C ALA A 150 -11.34 -4.83 -12.24
N SER A 151 -10.88 -5.87 -11.54
CA SER A 151 -11.62 -7.13 -11.35
C SER A 151 -13.00 -6.93 -10.69
N ARG A 152 -13.11 -6.02 -9.70
CA ARG A 152 -14.39 -5.73 -9.03
C ARG A 152 -15.33 -4.87 -9.87
N THR A 153 -14.78 -3.91 -10.61
CA THR A 153 -15.56 -2.94 -11.40
C THR A 153 -15.79 -3.39 -12.83
N HIS A 154 -15.24 -4.54 -13.24
CA HIS A 154 -15.23 -5.03 -14.62
C HIS A 154 -14.72 -3.97 -15.61
N GLY A 155 -13.70 -3.22 -15.18
CA GLY A 155 -13.10 -2.14 -15.98
C GLY A 155 -11.82 -2.59 -16.68
N PRO A 156 -11.48 -1.99 -17.83
CA PRO A 156 -10.25 -2.29 -18.53
C PRO A 156 -9.02 -1.78 -17.78
N LEU A 157 -7.90 -2.46 -17.98
CA LEU A 157 -6.60 -2.07 -17.43
C LEU A 157 -5.52 -2.29 -18.50
N ALA A 158 -4.65 -1.30 -18.66
CA ALA A 158 -3.46 -1.44 -19.48
C ALA A 158 -2.19 -1.26 -18.63
N ILE A 159 -1.12 -1.94 -19.03
CA ILE A 159 0.24 -1.69 -18.57
C ILE A 159 1.17 -1.52 -19.76
N ALA A 160 2.25 -0.75 -19.57
CA ALA A 160 3.32 -0.65 -20.56
C ALA A 160 4.67 -0.83 -19.85
N MET A 161 5.44 -1.82 -20.29
CA MET A 161 6.85 -1.94 -20.01
C MET A 161 7.62 -1.10 -21.02
N ILE A 162 8.49 -0.22 -20.55
CA ILE A 162 9.14 0.83 -21.33
C ILE A 162 10.63 0.76 -21.07
N ASP A 163 11.44 0.88 -22.11
CA ASP A 163 12.90 0.81 -22.03
C ASP A 163 13.53 1.91 -22.87
N VAL A 164 14.60 2.52 -22.34
CA VAL A 164 15.39 3.53 -23.06
C VAL A 164 16.31 2.84 -24.05
N ASP A 165 16.05 3.04 -25.33
CA ASP A 165 16.82 2.38 -26.37
C ASP A 165 18.30 2.70 -26.29
N ARG A 166 19.12 1.63 -26.35
CA ARG A 166 20.60 1.72 -26.37
C ARG A 166 21.18 2.47 -25.16
N PHE A 167 20.54 2.42 -24.00
CA PHE A 167 20.98 3.14 -22.80
C PHE A 167 22.42 2.79 -22.41
N LYS A 168 22.84 1.54 -22.52
CA LYS A 168 24.22 1.15 -22.30
C LYS A 168 25.19 1.89 -23.22
N LEU A 169 24.86 2.04 -24.51
CA LEU A 169 25.69 2.79 -25.47
C LEU A 169 25.79 4.28 -25.07
N ILE A 170 24.72 4.87 -24.55
CA ILE A 170 24.76 6.25 -24.02
C ILE A 170 25.75 6.35 -22.84
N ASN A 171 25.69 5.42 -21.88
CA ASN A 171 26.62 5.37 -20.76
C ASN A 171 28.07 5.17 -21.25
N ASP A 172 28.29 4.25 -22.18
CA ASP A 172 29.62 3.94 -22.70
C ASP A 172 30.22 5.11 -23.48
N THR A 173 29.38 5.95 -24.12
CA THR A 173 29.82 7.07 -24.98
C THR A 173 29.97 8.38 -24.19
N TYR A 174 29.01 8.70 -23.32
CA TYR A 174 28.91 10.00 -22.63
C TYR A 174 29.10 9.93 -21.11
N GLY A 175 29.32 8.70 -20.59
CA GLY A 175 29.50 8.47 -19.15
C GLY A 175 28.19 8.34 -18.38
N HIS A 176 28.27 7.82 -17.15
CA HIS A 176 27.11 7.53 -16.30
C HIS A 176 26.31 8.78 -15.89
N LEU A 177 26.98 9.94 -15.74
CA LEU A 177 26.27 11.17 -15.41
C LEU A 177 25.34 11.63 -16.53
N ALA A 178 25.73 11.42 -17.79
CA ALA A 178 24.88 11.67 -18.95
C ALA A 178 23.71 10.66 -19.01
N GLY A 179 23.96 9.39 -18.71
CA GLY A 179 22.91 8.39 -18.57
C GLY A 179 21.88 8.74 -17.49
N ASP A 180 22.34 9.20 -16.32
CA ASP A 180 21.47 9.70 -15.26
C ASP A 180 20.60 10.90 -15.72
N ALA A 181 21.19 11.83 -16.48
CA ALA A 181 20.45 12.95 -17.07
C ALA A 181 19.40 12.49 -18.08
N VAL A 182 19.71 11.47 -18.90
CA VAL A 182 18.78 10.82 -19.83
C VAL A 182 17.60 10.20 -19.08
N LEU A 183 17.85 9.45 -18.00
CA LEU A 183 16.79 8.84 -17.20
C LEU A 183 15.89 9.88 -16.51
N ARG A 184 16.47 10.97 -15.97
CA ARG A 184 15.68 12.07 -15.39
C ARG A 184 14.80 12.75 -16.44
N GLU A 185 15.34 13.03 -17.62
CA GLU A 185 14.59 13.68 -18.69
C GLU A 185 13.52 12.76 -19.28
N ALA A 186 13.82 11.46 -19.48
CA ALA A 186 12.84 10.46 -19.90
C ALA A 186 11.67 10.41 -18.89
N SER A 187 11.99 10.32 -17.60
CA SER A 187 10.99 10.31 -16.52
C SER A 187 10.12 11.56 -16.52
N ARG A 188 10.70 12.74 -16.68
CA ARG A 188 9.99 14.01 -16.76
C ARG A 188 9.02 14.07 -17.95
N ARG A 189 9.46 13.63 -19.13
CA ARG A 189 8.63 13.62 -20.35
C ARG A 189 7.51 12.58 -20.25
N LEU A 190 7.79 11.39 -19.74
CA LEU A 190 6.80 10.33 -19.52
C LEU A 190 5.74 10.78 -18.51
N ARG A 191 6.17 11.32 -17.35
CA ARG A 191 5.24 11.86 -16.33
C ARG A 191 4.32 12.95 -16.91
N GLY A 192 4.85 13.81 -17.77
CA GLY A 192 4.07 14.87 -18.44
C GLY A 192 3.05 14.35 -19.48
N ALA A 193 3.06 13.05 -19.80
CA ALA A 193 2.08 12.40 -20.64
C ALA A 193 1.03 11.59 -19.87
N MET A 194 1.24 11.40 -18.54
CA MET A 194 0.35 10.65 -17.65
C MET A 194 -0.85 11.49 -17.21
N ARG A 195 -1.98 10.82 -17.00
CA ARG A 195 -3.14 11.41 -16.34
C ARG A 195 -2.97 11.34 -14.82
N THR A 196 -3.79 12.07 -14.08
CA THR A 196 -3.71 12.11 -12.60
C THR A 196 -3.87 10.75 -11.92
N TYR A 197 -4.63 9.84 -12.54
CA TYR A 197 -4.90 8.49 -12.01
C TYR A 197 -4.01 7.40 -12.62
N ASP A 198 -3.19 7.74 -13.62
CA ASP A 198 -2.17 6.84 -14.15
C ASP A 198 -0.97 6.79 -13.22
N SER A 199 -0.26 5.68 -13.19
CA SER A 199 0.94 5.51 -12.36
C SER A 199 2.14 5.12 -13.21
N LEU A 200 3.30 5.70 -12.89
CA LEU A 200 4.57 5.43 -13.55
C LEU A 200 5.65 5.16 -12.51
N GLY A 201 6.39 4.09 -12.68
CA GLY A 201 7.51 3.70 -11.81
C GLY A 201 8.75 3.33 -12.60
N ARG A 202 9.91 3.47 -11.96
CA ARG A 202 11.16 2.88 -12.45
C ARG A 202 11.21 1.42 -12.03
N TYR A 203 11.14 0.54 -13.02
CA TYR A 203 11.07 -0.90 -12.80
C TYR A 203 12.46 -1.54 -12.68
N GLY A 204 13.42 -1.07 -13.46
CA GLY A 204 14.81 -1.54 -13.48
C GLY A 204 15.78 -0.41 -13.77
N GLY A 205 16.98 -0.72 -14.24
CA GLY A 205 18.03 0.25 -14.55
C GLY A 205 17.56 1.36 -15.49
N ASP A 206 17.17 1.00 -16.69
CA ASP A 206 16.65 1.86 -17.76
C ASP A 206 15.22 1.55 -18.14
N GLU A 207 14.53 0.74 -17.33
CA GLU A 207 13.17 0.27 -17.55
C GLU A 207 12.16 0.99 -16.66
N PHE A 208 11.00 1.28 -17.24
CA PHE A 208 9.86 1.89 -16.55
C PHE A 208 8.61 1.05 -16.74
N LEU A 209 7.73 1.05 -15.75
CA LEU A 209 6.42 0.44 -15.80
C LEU A 209 5.34 1.50 -15.65
N ALA A 210 4.46 1.60 -16.64
CA ALA A 210 3.26 2.42 -16.58
C ALA A 210 2.04 1.53 -16.28
N VAL A 211 1.17 1.98 -15.37
CA VAL A 211 -0.11 1.35 -15.02
C VAL A 211 -1.22 2.34 -15.34
N VAL A 212 -2.14 1.96 -16.23
CA VAL A 212 -3.13 2.86 -16.84
C VAL A 212 -4.54 2.25 -16.65
N PRO A 213 -5.23 2.58 -15.55
CA PRO A 213 -6.58 2.12 -15.29
C PRO A 213 -7.61 2.68 -16.29
N GLY A 214 -8.65 1.92 -16.58
CA GLY A 214 -9.72 2.35 -17.50
C GLY A 214 -9.26 2.51 -18.96
N CYS A 215 -8.22 1.81 -19.36
CA CYS A 215 -7.61 1.93 -20.67
C CYS A 215 -7.82 0.63 -21.48
N ASP A 216 -8.65 0.70 -22.51
CA ASP A 216 -8.89 -0.39 -23.47
C ASP A 216 -7.70 -0.58 -24.44
N PRO A 217 -7.63 -1.69 -25.21
CA PRO A 217 -6.51 -1.95 -26.11
C PRO A 217 -6.26 -0.85 -27.15
N ALA A 218 -7.31 -0.22 -27.68
CA ALA A 218 -7.18 0.84 -28.68
C ALA A 218 -6.65 2.14 -28.05
N ALA A 219 -7.09 2.47 -26.82
CA ALA A 219 -6.57 3.60 -26.07
C ALA A 219 -5.13 3.36 -25.62
N ALA A 220 -4.78 2.13 -25.22
CA ALA A 220 -3.44 1.76 -24.82
C ALA A 220 -2.41 1.91 -25.96
N ALA A 221 -2.78 1.55 -27.18
CA ALA A 221 -1.93 1.77 -28.36
C ALA A 221 -1.67 3.27 -28.60
N ARG A 222 -2.70 4.12 -28.53
CA ARG A 222 -2.56 5.57 -28.68
C ARG A 222 -1.73 6.19 -27.55
N PHE A 223 -1.92 5.72 -26.34
CA PHE A 223 -1.16 6.14 -25.16
C PHE A 223 0.33 5.84 -25.33
N ALA A 224 0.67 4.59 -25.69
CA ALA A 224 2.05 4.17 -25.91
C ALA A 224 2.73 4.95 -27.04
N GLU A 225 2.04 5.20 -28.16
CA GLU A 225 2.58 6.01 -29.24
C GLU A 225 2.78 7.47 -28.84
N SER A 226 1.93 8.01 -27.98
CA SER A 226 2.13 9.36 -27.43
C SER A 226 3.39 9.45 -26.58
N PHE A 227 3.74 8.41 -25.82
CA PHE A 227 4.96 8.32 -25.04
C PHE A 227 6.19 8.30 -25.97
N ARG A 228 6.20 7.38 -26.91
CA ARG A 228 7.27 7.26 -27.89
C ARG A 228 7.55 8.60 -28.60
N ALA A 229 6.50 9.21 -29.13
CA ALA A 229 6.62 10.47 -29.87
C ALA A 229 7.14 11.64 -29.00
N ARG A 230 6.76 11.69 -27.73
CA ARG A 230 7.25 12.75 -26.81
C ARG A 230 8.73 12.63 -26.51
N ILE A 231 9.25 11.41 -26.41
CA ILE A 231 10.68 11.19 -26.15
C ILE A 231 11.50 11.48 -27.41
N ASP A 232 11.10 10.95 -28.54
CA ASP A 232 11.79 11.10 -29.84
C ASP A 232 11.81 12.55 -30.36
N ARG A 233 10.89 13.39 -29.87
CA ARG A 233 10.68 14.75 -30.41
C ARG A 233 11.87 15.68 -30.27
N LYS A 234 12.67 15.54 -29.21
CA LYS A 234 13.80 16.45 -28.95
C LYS A 234 14.93 15.69 -28.27
N ALA A 235 16.14 15.79 -28.80
CA ALA A 235 17.35 15.31 -28.13
C ALA A 235 17.55 16.01 -26.79
N LEU A 236 18.22 15.36 -25.85
CA LEU A 236 18.62 15.96 -24.59
C LEU A 236 19.86 16.84 -24.81
N GLU A 237 19.76 18.09 -24.40
CA GLU A 237 20.90 19.01 -24.36
C GLU A 237 21.72 18.74 -23.09
N THR A 238 22.99 18.42 -23.25
CA THR A 238 23.97 18.25 -22.16
C THR A 238 25.20 19.07 -22.43
N PRO A 239 26.07 19.31 -21.42
CA PRO A 239 27.34 19.97 -21.63
C PRO A 239 28.22 19.29 -22.70
N ASP A 240 28.07 17.97 -22.87
CA ASP A 240 28.82 17.12 -23.78
C ASP A 240 28.18 17.02 -25.19
N GLY A 241 27.04 17.71 -25.41
CA GLY A 241 26.35 17.77 -26.68
C GLY A 241 24.89 17.29 -26.64
N LEU A 242 24.32 17.06 -27.83
CA LEU A 242 22.93 16.59 -28.00
C LEU A 242 22.87 15.07 -27.97
N ILE A 243 22.16 14.51 -26.99
CA ILE A 243 21.94 13.06 -26.87
C ILE A 243 20.55 12.71 -27.40
N PRO A 244 20.44 12.00 -28.55
CA PRO A 244 19.15 11.51 -29.03
C PRO A 244 18.64 10.39 -28.12
N MET A 245 17.33 10.42 -27.80
CA MET A 245 16.68 9.42 -26.98
C MET A 245 15.49 8.84 -27.73
N THR A 246 15.36 7.53 -27.73
CA THR A 246 14.15 6.82 -28.15
C THR A 246 13.73 5.80 -27.11
N LEU A 247 12.49 5.36 -27.19
CA LEU A 247 11.95 4.32 -26.31
C LEU A 247 11.36 3.18 -27.13
N SER A 248 11.52 1.97 -26.61
CA SER A 248 10.73 0.82 -27.01
C SER A 248 9.71 0.51 -25.90
N LEU A 249 8.50 0.08 -26.30
CA LEU A 249 7.40 -0.21 -25.38
C LEU A 249 6.77 -1.57 -25.69
N GLY A 250 6.53 -2.33 -24.64
CA GLY A 250 5.68 -3.52 -24.67
C GLY A 250 4.40 -3.25 -23.92
N VAL A 251 3.25 -3.37 -24.55
CA VAL A 251 1.96 -2.95 -24.03
C VAL A 251 1.03 -4.13 -23.92
N VAL A 252 0.38 -4.26 -22.77
CA VAL A 252 -0.71 -5.21 -22.53
C VAL A 252 -1.93 -4.42 -22.10
N ALA A 253 -3.07 -4.69 -22.71
CA ALA A 253 -4.34 -4.11 -22.29
C ALA A 253 -5.40 -5.21 -22.31
N LEU A 254 -6.15 -5.32 -21.22
CA LEU A 254 -7.21 -6.29 -21.02
C LEU A 254 -8.50 -5.57 -20.64
N ASP A 255 -9.60 -6.01 -21.24
CA ASP A 255 -10.95 -5.58 -20.86
C ASP A 255 -11.40 -6.25 -19.54
N ASP A 256 -10.83 -7.42 -19.24
CA ASP A 256 -11.05 -8.17 -18.02
C ASP A 256 -9.74 -8.75 -17.49
N VAL A 257 -9.44 -8.45 -16.24
CA VAL A 257 -8.21 -8.88 -15.56
C VAL A 257 -8.42 -10.02 -14.56
N ARG A 258 -9.64 -10.59 -14.50
CA ARG A 258 -9.93 -11.73 -13.64
C ARG A 258 -9.04 -12.91 -14.02
N ASP A 259 -8.63 -13.66 -13.01
CA ASP A 259 -7.79 -14.85 -13.16
C ASP A 259 -6.37 -14.60 -13.73
N VAL A 260 -5.96 -13.34 -13.84
CA VAL A 260 -4.61 -12.96 -14.26
C VAL A 260 -3.83 -12.40 -13.08
N LYS A 261 -2.60 -12.85 -12.88
CA LYS A 261 -1.70 -12.32 -11.85
C LYS A 261 -0.90 -11.12 -12.39
N ALA A 262 -0.51 -10.21 -11.50
CA ALA A 262 0.31 -9.04 -11.86
C ALA A 262 1.64 -9.45 -12.53
N GLU A 263 2.27 -10.48 -12.00
CA GLU A 263 3.53 -11.02 -12.52
C GLU A 263 3.38 -11.56 -13.95
N THR A 264 2.23 -12.14 -14.27
CA THR A 264 1.90 -12.61 -15.63
C THR A 264 1.77 -11.44 -16.60
N LEU A 265 1.04 -10.37 -16.21
CA LEU A 265 0.94 -9.18 -17.05
C LEU A 265 2.29 -8.53 -17.33
N VAL A 266 3.14 -8.43 -16.30
CA VAL A 266 4.49 -7.88 -16.46
C VAL A 266 5.32 -8.71 -17.44
N ARG A 267 5.30 -10.05 -17.32
CA ARG A 267 6.02 -10.94 -18.27
C ARG A 267 5.51 -10.82 -19.69
N VAL A 268 4.21 -10.71 -19.88
CA VAL A 268 3.62 -10.52 -21.20
C VAL A 268 4.00 -9.16 -21.80
N ALA A 269 4.03 -8.11 -20.99
CA ALA A 269 4.50 -6.79 -21.41
C ALA A 269 5.99 -6.81 -21.75
N ASP A 270 6.83 -7.51 -21.00
CA ASP A 270 8.25 -7.67 -21.30
C ASP A 270 8.50 -8.44 -22.59
N ALA A 271 7.76 -9.53 -22.82
CA ALA A 271 7.82 -10.25 -24.12
C ALA A 271 7.41 -9.38 -25.31
N ALA A 272 6.41 -8.51 -25.13
CA ALA A 272 6.04 -7.53 -26.15
C ALA A 272 7.14 -6.47 -26.35
N LEU A 273 7.75 -5.95 -25.29
CA LEU A 273 8.88 -5.04 -25.34
C LEU A 273 10.06 -5.65 -26.11
N TYR A 274 10.36 -6.91 -25.86
CA TYR A 274 11.39 -7.62 -26.58
C TYR A 274 11.09 -7.68 -28.10
N ARG A 275 9.82 -7.91 -28.50
CA ARG A 275 9.41 -7.84 -29.92
C ARG A 275 9.65 -6.44 -30.51
N ALA A 276 9.33 -5.38 -29.78
CA ALA A 276 9.57 -4.01 -30.22
C ALA A 276 11.08 -3.74 -30.44
N LYS A 277 11.93 -4.22 -29.51
CA LYS A 277 13.40 -4.09 -29.62
C LYS A 277 13.98 -4.83 -30.84
N ILE A 278 13.54 -6.07 -31.12
CA ILE A 278 13.99 -6.86 -32.30
C ILE A 278 13.50 -6.21 -33.59
N ALA A 279 12.28 -5.73 -33.62
CA ALA A 279 11.70 -5.11 -34.84
C ALA A 279 12.36 -3.78 -35.23
N GLY A 280 13.38 -3.32 -34.50
CA GLY A 280 14.18 -2.14 -34.84
C GLY A 280 14.12 -0.99 -33.86
N ARG A 281 13.56 -1.19 -32.66
CA ARG A 281 13.44 -0.18 -31.58
C ARG A 281 12.58 1.02 -31.96
N ASN A 282 12.57 2.05 -31.09
CA ASN A 282 11.76 3.27 -31.27
C ASN A 282 10.32 2.98 -31.71
N ARG A 283 9.68 2.03 -31.05
CA ARG A 283 8.31 1.57 -31.36
C ARG A 283 7.63 0.91 -30.18
N MET A 284 6.35 0.72 -30.31
CA MET A 284 5.58 -0.12 -29.40
C MET A 284 5.22 -1.47 -30.05
N ALA A 285 5.07 -2.49 -29.24
CA ALA A 285 4.41 -3.74 -29.61
C ALA A 285 3.27 -4.02 -28.64
N LEU A 286 2.09 -4.30 -29.15
CA LEU A 286 0.94 -4.69 -28.37
C LEU A 286 0.96 -6.21 -28.17
N ALA A 287 0.72 -6.66 -26.94
CA ALA A 287 0.47 -8.05 -26.67
C ALA A 287 -0.98 -8.41 -27.04
N THR A 288 -1.16 -9.62 -27.55
CA THR A 288 -2.48 -10.16 -27.88
C THR A 288 -3.07 -10.90 -26.67
N THR A 289 -4.39 -11.14 -26.68
CA THR A 289 -5.05 -11.99 -25.70
C THR A 289 -4.43 -13.40 -25.66
N GLN A 290 -4.01 -13.92 -26.82
CA GLN A 290 -3.33 -15.21 -26.92
C GLN A 290 -1.97 -15.23 -26.20
N ASP A 291 -1.22 -14.11 -26.19
CA ASP A 291 0.03 -14.00 -25.44
C ASP A 291 -0.25 -14.14 -23.94
N VAL A 292 -1.34 -13.54 -23.45
CA VAL A 292 -1.74 -13.62 -22.05
C VAL A 292 -2.19 -15.04 -21.68
N GLU A 293 -3.07 -15.64 -22.47
CA GLU A 293 -3.56 -17.01 -22.25
C GLU A 293 -2.43 -18.03 -22.22
N LYS A 294 -1.47 -17.90 -23.12
CA LYS A 294 -0.29 -18.75 -23.18
C LYS A 294 0.58 -18.62 -21.94
N GLU A 295 0.80 -17.40 -21.44
CA GLU A 295 1.61 -17.18 -20.25
C GLU A 295 0.89 -17.61 -18.95
N VAL A 296 -0.44 -17.46 -18.90
CA VAL A 296 -1.26 -17.99 -17.79
C VAL A 296 -1.15 -19.52 -17.76
N SER A 297 -1.31 -20.20 -18.90
CA SER A 297 -1.22 -21.65 -19.00
C SER A 297 0.16 -22.19 -18.59
N LYS A 298 1.22 -21.50 -19.00
CA LYS A 298 2.59 -21.85 -18.63
C LYS A 298 2.80 -21.74 -17.12
N HIS A 299 2.29 -20.68 -16.50
CA HIS A 299 2.43 -20.47 -15.06
C HIS A 299 1.66 -21.51 -14.22
N LEU A 300 0.52 -21.97 -14.71
CA LEU A 300 -0.23 -23.07 -14.07
C LEU A 300 0.57 -24.38 -14.10
N GLN A 301 1.19 -24.71 -15.23
CA GLN A 301 2.03 -25.90 -15.38
C GLN A 301 3.30 -25.86 -14.50
N GLU A 302 3.94 -24.69 -14.38
CA GLU A 302 5.10 -24.49 -13.52
C GLU A 302 4.75 -24.66 -12.03
N ASN A 303 3.57 -24.21 -11.59
CA ASN A 303 3.10 -24.37 -10.22
C ASN A 303 2.70 -25.83 -9.90
N GLU A 304 2.13 -26.58 -10.86
CA GLU A 304 1.82 -28.01 -10.70
C GLU A 304 3.09 -28.86 -10.57
N GLN A 305 4.17 -28.49 -11.26
CA GLN A 305 5.46 -29.18 -11.16
C GLN A 305 6.25 -28.83 -9.89
N GLN A 306 5.93 -27.74 -9.21
CA GLN A 306 6.54 -27.30 -7.95
C GLN A 306 5.75 -27.67 -6.70
N ALA A 307 4.56 -28.26 -6.83
CA ALA A 307 3.85 -28.83 -5.69
C ALA A 307 4.69 -29.97 -5.14
N PRO A 308 5.13 -29.95 -3.84
CA PRO A 308 5.82 -31.08 -3.27
C PRO A 308 4.85 -32.25 -3.28
N ASP A 309 5.35 -33.43 -3.70
CA ASP A 309 4.69 -34.71 -3.44
C ASP A 309 4.42 -34.78 -1.92
N GLU A 310 3.17 -34.48 -1.53
CA GLU A 310 2.73 -34.80 -0.17
C GLU A 310 2.87 -36.30 -0.02
N VAL A 311 3.98 -36.68 0.63
CA VAL A 311 4.19 -37.99 1.15
C VAL A 311 2.94 -38.33 1.98
N LEU A 312 2.11 -39.20 1.46
CA LEU A 312 1.10 -39.93 2.21
C LEU A 312 1.84 -40.71 3.31
N THR A 313 2.12 -40.03 4.41
CA THR A 313 2.62 -40.68 5.61
C THR A 313 1.45 -41.43 6.21
N ASP A 314 1.49 -42.74 6.01
CA ASP A 314 0.63 -43.77 6.51
C ASP A 314 0.39 -43.59 8.02
N LEU A 315 -0.81 -43.15 8.42
CA LEU A 315 -1.27 -42.94 9.80
C LEU A 315 -1.57 -44.27 10.56
N THR A 316 -0.99 -45.40 10.12
CA THR A 316 -1.26 -46.73 10.70
C THR A 316 -0.24 -47.19 11.75
N THR A 317 0.73 -46.36 12.18
CA THR A 317 1.78 -46.85 13.09
C THR A 317 1.89 -46.10 14.41
N LEU A 318 0.80 -45.69 15.04
CA LEU A 318 0.88 -44.99 16.34
C LEU A 318 -0.17 -45.42 17.39
N TYR A 319 -0.67 -46.64 17.40
CA TYR A 319 -1.25 -47.24 18.63
C TYR A 319 -1.06 -48.77 18.63
N PRO A 320 -0.25 -49.33 19.50
CA PRO A 320 -0.31 -50.75 19.78
C PRO A 320 -1.53 -51.08 20.65
N PRO A 321 -2.27 -52.18 20.42
CA PRO A 321 -3.39 -52.60 21.26
C PRO A 321 -2.89 -53.07 22.62
N ILE A 322 -3.60 -52.67 23.67
CA ILE A 322 -3.53 -53.25 25.01
C ILE A 322 -4.33 -54.55 25.06
#